data_532c8d8edc5bdb558996c47223da7793
#
_entry.id   532c8d8edc5bdb558996c47223da7793
#
_cell.length_a   1.000
_cell.length_b   1.000
_cell.length_c   1.000
_cell.angle_alpha   90.00
_cell.angle_beta   90.00
_cell.angle_gamma   90.00
#
_symmetry.space_group_name_H-M   'P 1'
#
loop_
_entity.id
_entity.type
_entity.pdbx_description
1 polymer ?
#
loop_
_entity_poly.entity_id
_entity_poly.type
_entity_poly.pdbx_seq_one_letter_code
_entity_poly.pdbx_strand_id
1 'polypeptide(L)' 'MSYRRRPRRPPLPKPVKVGEEHEVTIKEVSRRGDGIAKIQNFVIFVPGTKIGDRVKIRITRVTSRYATAEKV' A
#
# COMPACT_ATOMS: atom_id res chain seq x y z
N MET A 1 37.64 20.19 5.70
CA MET A 1 37.15 19.19 5.83
C MET A 1 36.10 19.00 5.03
N SER A 2 35.99 18.02 4.60
CA SER A 2 35.07 17.81 3.87
C SER A 2 33.87 17.51 4.52
N TYR A 3 33.01 18.25 4.57
CA TYR A 3 31.86 18.00 5.14
C TYR A 3 31.05 17.35 4.20
N ARG A 4 30.79 16.08 4.38
CA ARG A 4 30.04 15.44 3.53
C ARG A 4 28.65 15.74 3.83
N ARG A 5 27.96 16.33 3.03
CA ARG A 5 26.65 16.59 3.25
C ARG A 5 25.90 15.36 3.15
N ARG A 6 25.22 14.99 4.14
CA ARG A 6 24.41 13.89 4.07
C ARG A 6 23.28 14.17 3.20
N PRO A 7 22.87 13.32 2.35
CA PRO A 7 21.76 13.54 1.48
C PRO A 7 20.57 13.82 2.36
N ARG A 8 19.82 14.79 1.96
CA ARG A 8 18.69 15.11 2.71
C ARG A 8 17.78 13.97 2.62
N ARG A 9 17.40 13.45 3.70
CA ARG A 9 16.49 12.40 3.67
C ARG A 9 15.16 12.95 3.37
N PRO A 10 14.45 12.49 2.41
CA PRO A 10 13.12 12.97 2.14
C PRO A 10 12.21 12.63 3.29
N PRO A 11 11.05 13.22 3.39
CA PRO A 11 10.10 12.85 4.41
C PRO A 11 9.89 11.36 4.32
N LEU A 12 9.54 10.73 5.42
CA LEU A 12 9.35 9.32 5.41
C LEU A 12 8.53 8.93 4.25
N PRO A 13 9.01 8.05 3.43
CA PRO A 13 8.24 7.64 2.28
C PRO A 13 7.04 6.86 2.73
N LYS A 14 5.99 6.91 1.97
CA LYS A 14 4.87 6.06 2.24
C LYS A 14 5.30 4.63 2.01
N PRO A 15 4.69 3.69 2.70
CA PRO A 15 5.11 2.30 2.57
C PRO A 15 4.88 1.73 1.18
N VAL A 16 4.07 2.37 0.37
CA VAL A 16 3.79 1.88 -0.97
C VAL A 16 3.81 3.01 -1.95
N LYS A 17 4.02 2.69 -3.22
CA LYS A 17 4.04 3.65 -4.29
C LYS A 17 3.19 3.16 -5.43
N VAL A 18 2.66 4.08 -6.22
CA VAL A 18 1.89 3.72 -7.40
C VAL A 18 2.75 2.87 -8.32
N GLY A 19 2.19 1.80 -8.79
CA GLY A 19 2.89 0.89 -9.70
C GLY A 19 3.61 -0.26 -9.02
N GLU A 20 3.73 -0.21 -7.70
CA GLU A 20 4.37 -1.32 -7.00
C GLU A 20 3.42 -2.47 -6.89
N GLU A 21 3.96 -3.67 -6.87
CA GLU A 21 3.19 -4.87 -6.66
C GLU A 21 3.54 -5.47 -5.32
N HIS A 22 2.54 -5.93 -4.61
CA HIS A 22 2.74 -6.54 -3.31
C HIS A 22 1.80 -7.73 -3.16
N GLU A 23 2.23 -8.69 -2.41
CA GLU A 23 1.35 -9.81 -2.09
C GLU A 23 0.80 -9.54 -0.70
N VAL A 24 -0.48 -9.55 -0.55
CA VAL A 24 -1.11 -9.21 0.71
C VAL A 24 -2.20 -10.21 1.04
N THR A 25 -2.55 -10.28 2.32
CA THR A 25 -3.67 -11.07 2.77
C THR A 25 -4.75 -10.11 3.20
N ILE A 26 -5.95 -10.31 2.69
CA ILE A 26 -7.06 -9.43 2.99
C ILE A 26 -7.58 -9.76 4.39
N LYS A 27 -7.62 -8.77 5.24
CA LYS A 27 -8.04 -8.98 6.62
C LYS A 27 -9.44 -8.52 6.90
N GLU A 28 -9.93 -7.60 6.10
CA GLU A 28 -11.28 -7.09 6.28
C GLU A 28 -11.86 -6.74 4.93
N VAL A 29 -13.15 -6.57 4.86
CA VAL A 29 -13.80 -6.15 3.64
C VAL A 29 -14.77 -5.03 4.01
N SER A 30 -14.75 -3.95 3.24
CA SER A 30 -15.63 -2.84 3.50
C SER A 30 -17.03 -3.16 3.05
N ARG A 31 -17.96 -2.30 3.38
CA ARG A 31 -19.34 -2.51 2.97
C ARG A 31 -19.51 -2.53 1.48
N ARG A 32 -18.61 -1.90 0.77
CA ARG A 32 -18.70 -1.88 -0.67
C ARG A 32 -18.12 -3.10 -1.31
N GLY A 33 -17.53 -3.98 -0.53
CA GLY A 33 -16.90 -5.16 -1.08
C GLY A 33 -15.43 -4.97 -1.40
N ASP A 34 -14.82 -3.89 -0.91
CA ASP A 34 -13.41 -3.67 -1.13
C ASP A 34 -12.63 -4.37 -0.05
N GLY A 35 -11.71 -5.21 -0.43
CA GLY A 35 -10.86 -5.86 0.54
C GLY A 35 -9.93 -4.84 1.17
N ILE A 36 -9.59 -5.04 2.43
CA ILE A 36 -8.71 -4.15 3.15
C ILE A 36 -7.50 -4.92 3.60
N ALA A 37 -6.35 -4.45 3.20
CA ALA A 37 -5.09 -5.01 3.64
C ALA A 37 -4.28 -3.89 4.24
N LYS A 38 -3.25 -4.23 4.99
CA LYS A 38 -2.38 -3.23 5.56
C LYS A 38 -0.95 -3.57 5.25
N ILE A 39 -0.19 -2.55 4.89
CA ILE A 39 1.24 -2.69 4.70
C ILE A 39 1.84 -1.64 5.60
N GLN A 40 2.54 -2.06 6.64
CA GLN A 40 3.18 -1.14 7.60
C GLN A 40 2.19 -0.10 8.13
N ASN A 41 1.01 -0.56 8.51
CA ASN A 41 -0.03 0.30 9.05
C ASN A 41 -0.69 1.22 8.04
N PHE A 42 -0.36 1.06 6.77
CA PHE A 42 -0.97 1.85 5.73
C PHE A 42 -2.10 1.02 5.13
N VAL A 43 -3.27 1.58 5.06
CA VAL A 43 -4.44 0.84 4.62
C VAL A 43 -4.49 0.78 3.11
N ILE A 44 -4.72 -0.40 2.57
CA ILE A 44 -4.79 -0.60 1.13
C ILE A 44 -6.17 -1.16 0.80
N PHE A 45 -6.89 -0.51 -0.09
CA PHE A 45 -8.19 -0.99 -0.53
C PHE A 45 -8.03 -1.76 -1.83
N VAL A 46 -8.53 -2.97 -1.86
CA VAL A 46 -8.40 -3.85 -3.00
C VAL A 46 -9.76 -4.38 -3.38
N PRO A 47 -10.43 -3.79 -4.35
CA PRO A 47 -11.79 -4.23 -4.69
C PRO A 47 -11.79 -5.66 -5.22
N GLY A 48 -12.89 -6.34 -5.00
CA GLY A 48 -13.06 -7.67 -5.55
C GLY A 48 -12.38 -8.79 -4.79
N THR A 49 -12.01 -8.54 -3.54
CA THR A 49 -11.36 -9.57 -2.73
C THR A 49 -12.21 -9.88 -1.52
N LYS A 50 -11.87 -10.94 -0.80
CA LYS A 50 -12.59 -11.37 0.37
C LYS A 50 -11.65 -11.57 1.53
N ILE A 51 -12.22 -11.60 2.73
CA ILE A 51 -11.41 -11.85 3.92
C ILE A 51 -10.70 -13.19 3.77
N GLY A 52 -9.43 -13.17 4.04
CA GLY A 52 -8.60 -14.37 3.95
C GLY A 52 -7.94 -14.59 2.62
N ASP A 53 -8.32 -13.79 1.61
CA ASP A 53 -7.69 -13.94 0.30
C ASP A 53 -6.25 -13.49 0.35
N ARG A 54 -5.40 -14.28 -0.28
CA ARG A 54 -4.02 -13.88 -0.41
C ARG A 54 -3.82 -13.58 -1.87
N VAL A 55 -3.61 -12.34 -2.19
CA VAL A 55 -3.58 -11.90 -3.57
C VAL A 55 -2.41 -11.00 -3.84
N LYS A 56 -2.00 -10.98 -5.10
CA LYS A 56 -0.98 -10.05 -5.52
C LYS A 56 -1.69 -8.84 -6.06
N ILE A 57 -1.29 -7.68 -5.64
CA ILE A 57 -1.95 -6.45 -6.00
C ILE A 57 -0.96 -5.48 -6.61
N ARG A 58 -1.48 -4.56 -7.38
CA ARG A 58 -0.68 -3.47 -7.91
C ARG A 58 -1.27 -2.19 -7.39
N ILE A 59 -0.45 -1.34 -6.82
CA ILE A 59 -0.91 -0.08 -6.27
C ILE A 59 -1.25 0.87 -7.40
N THR A 60 -2.48 1.34 -7.43
CA THR A 60 -2.91 2.24 -8.49
C THR A 60 -3.04 3.67 -8.02
N ARG A 61 -3.15 3.89 -6.69
CA ARG A 61 -3.27 5.22 -6.19
C ARG A 61 -2.79 5.26 -4.75
N VAL A 62 -2.14 6.32 -4.38
CA VAL A 62 -1.67 6.48 -3.01
C VAL A 62 -2.09 7.85 -2.53
N THR A 63 -2.70 7.90 -1.35
CA THR A 63 -3.07 9.16 -0.74
C THR A 63 -2.27 9.32 0.54
N SER A 64 -2.53 10.35 1.30
CA SER A 64 -1.80 10.57 2.53
C SER A 64 -2.14 9.55 3.60
N ARG A 65 -3.27 8.87 3.51
CA ARG A 65 -3.70 7.96 4.55
C ARG A 65 -3.90 6.54 4.09
N TYR A 66 -4.12 6.34 2.82
CA TYR A 66 -4.40 5.01 2.32
C TYR A 66 -3.95 4.90 0.87
N ALA A 67 -4.06 3.74 0.34
CA ALA A 67 -3.78 3.50 -1.06
C ALA A 67 -4.89 2.63 -1.63
N THR A 68 -5.01 2.64 -2.93
CA THR A 68 -5.93 1.78 -3.63
C THR A 68 -5.10 0.90 -4.54
N ALA A 69 -5.48 -0.34 -4.65
CA ALA A 69 -4.76 -1.27 -5.49
C ALA A 69 -5.74 -2.18 -6.21
N GLU A 70 -5.25 -2.89 -7.19
CA GLU A 70 -6.09 -3.84 -7.88
C GLU A 70 -5.40 -5.18 -7.91
N LYS A 71 -6.18 -6.24 -8.00
CA LYS A 71 -5.65 -7.57 -8.09
C LYS A 71 -4.97 -7.73 -9.41
N VAL A 72 -3.85 -8.33 -9.46
CA VAL A 72 -3.15 -8.62 -10.70
C VAL A 72 -2.97 -10.11 -10.88
#